data_acc2bec101f38be2976707cbf24ffb0a
#
_entry.id   acc2bec101f38be2976707cbf24ffb0a
#
_cell.length_a   1.000
_cell.length_b   1.000
_cell.length_c   1.000
_cell.angle_alpha   90.00
_cell.angle_beta   90.00
_cell.angle_gamma   90.00
#
_symmetry.space_group_name_H-M   'P 1'
#
loop_
_entity.id
_entity.type
_entity.pdbx_description
1 polymer ?
#
loop_
_entity_poly.entity_id
_entity_poly.type
_entity_poly.pdbx_seq_one_letter_code
_entity_poly.pdbx_strand_id
1 'polypeptide(L)'
;MGYQALLVDRADGIATITMNRPEARNALNLTMREEMLGALDELERDPAVRVVLLTGAGGHFSAGGDVKSMQKKHTAAEGRARVELLNRFVLRLFNFSKPTIAMVDGFAVGAGCNIALGCDMIVASDRAKFGEVFLKIGLVPDGGGTWLLQRLVGLVKAKELVLTAEIIDAAEALRIGLVNRVVPTAELESATRALAARIAAGPPLAATLAKSLLNRAATVDLAAALEGEAFGQSNAITSEDHAEGVRAFLEKRAPRFQGR
;
A
#
# COMPACT_ATOMS: atom_id res chain seq x y z
N MET A 1 -15.16 -2.46 18.64
CA MET A 1 -16.36 -2.39 17.77
C MET A 1 -15.99 -3.04 16.45
N GLY A 2 -16.88 -3.84 15.82
CA GLY A 2 -16.57 -4.45 14.52
C GLY A 2 -16.67 -3.44 13.39
N TYR A 3 -15.82 -3.57 12.37
CA TYR A 3 -15.90 -2.79 11.13
C TYR A 3 -17.13 -3.22 10.31
N GLN A 4 -17.72 -2.30 9.56
CA GLN A 4 -18.86 -2.57 8.67
C GLN A 4 -18.43 -2.88 7.24
N ALA A 5 -17.39 -2.18 6.76
CA ALA A 5 -16.90 -2.26 5.39
C ALA A 5 -15.52 -2.91 5.28
N LEU A 6 -14.92 -3.34 6.38
CA LEU A 6 -13.62 -4.02 6.43
C LEU A 6 -13.71 -5.33 7.23
N LEU A 7 -12.78 -6.24 6.90
CA LEU A 7 -12.37 -7.33 7.79
C LEU A 7 -10.90 -7.10 8.16
N VAL A 8 -10.53 -7.35 9.42
CA VAL A 8 -9.15 -7.23 9.88
C VAL A 8 -8.77 -8.47 10.66
N ASP A 9 -7.86 -9.25 10.08
CA ASP A 9 -7.33 -10.47 10.67
C ASP A 9 -5.85 -10.29 11.06
N ARG A 10 -5.40 -11.02 12.07
CA ARG A 10 -4.02 -11.01 12.55
C ARG A 10 -3.54 -12.42 12.80
N ALA A 11 -2.41 -12.79 12.17
CA ALA A 11 -1.73 -14.06 12.40
C ALA A 11 -0.23 -13.92 12.09
N ASP A 12 0.62 -14.54 12.88
CA ASP A 12 2.06 -14.70 12.63
C ASP A 12 2.81 -13.38 12.32
N GLY A 13 2.44 -12.31 13.01
CA GLY A 13 3.04 -10.98 12.80
C GLY A 13 2.51 -10.24 11.56
N ILE A 14 1.53 -10.79 10.87
CA ILE A 14 0.92 -10.21 9.67
C ILE A 14 -0.53 -9.82 9.99
N ALA A 15 -0.89 -8.58 9.72
CA ALA A 15 -2.28 -8.15 9.70
C ALA A 15 -2.79 -8.09 8.26
N THR A 16 -4.02 -8.51 8.02
CA THR A 16 -4.68 -8.39 6.72
C THR A 16 -5.91 -7.50 6.85
N ILE A 17 -5.90 -6.37 6.15
CA ILE A 17 -7.08 -5.51 5.96
C ILE A 17 -7.75 -5.92 4.65
N THR A 18 -8.97 -6.41 4.73
CA THR A 18 -9.77 -6.78 3.56
C THR A 18 -10.90 -5.76 3.39
N MET A 19 -10.91 -5.02 2.29
CA MET A 19 -12.05 -4.20 1.87
C MET A 19 -13.23 -5.14 1.60
N ASN A 20 -14.34 -4.98 2.31
CA ASN A 20 -15.43 -5.94 2.32
C ASN A 20 -16.78 -5.33 1.90
N ARG A 21 -16.83 -4.89 0.64
CA ARG A 21 -18.06 -4.51 -0.08
C ARG A 21 -18.06 -5.18 -1.47
N PRO A 22 -18.05 -6.53 -1.52
CA PRO A 22 -17.91 -7.27 -2.78
C PRO A 22 -19.04 -6.97 -3.78
N GLU A 23 -20.26 -6.68 -3.32
CA GLU A 23 -21.41 -6.29 -4.13
C GLU A 23 -21.18 -4.99 -4.92
N ALA A 24 -20.29 -4.14 -4.44
CA ALA A 24 -19.86 -2.91 -5.08
C ALA A 24 -18.41 -3.00 -5.62
N ARG A 25 -17.84 -4.21 -5.74
CA ARG A 25 -16.42 -4.43 -6.08
C ARG A 25 -15.49 -3.58 -5.22
N ASN A 26 -15.79 -3.50 -3.94
CA ASN A 26 -15.04 -2.76 -2.94
C ASN A 26 -14.87 -1.25 -3.26
N ALA A 27 -15.90 -0.64 -3.86
CA ALA A 27 -15.92 0.81 -4.07
C ALA A 27 -15.90 1.56 -2.72
N LEU A 28 -15.08 2.63 -2.70
CA LEU A 28 -14.75 3.40 -1.50
C LEU A 28 -15.87 4.38 -1.12
N ASN A 29 -16.79 3.95 -0.26
CA ASN A 29 -17.74 4.83 0.39
C ASN A 29 -17.09 5.56 1.59
N LEU A 30 -17.84 6.46 2.23
CA LEU A 30 -17.36 7.25 3.37
C LEU A 30 -16.95 6.35 4.54
N THR A 31 -17.81 5.41 4.92
CA THR A 31 -17.57 4.46 6.03
C THR A 31 -16.25 3.70 5.83
N MET A 32 -16.04 3.12 4.63
CA MET A 32 -14.79 2.38 4.37
C MET A 32 -13.55 3.28 4.50
N ARG A 33 -13.61 4.53 4.04
CA ARG A 33 -12.47 5.46 4.16
C ARG A 33 -12.14 5.81 5.61
N GLU A 34 -13.16 6.01 6.45
CA GLU A 34 -13.00 6.26 7.89
C GLU A 34 -12.47 5.02 8.61
N GLU A 35 -13.04 3.85 8.32
CA GLU A 35 -12.61 2.59 8.90
C GLU A 35 -11.18 2.20 8.53
N MET A 36 -10.76 2.45 7.27
CA MET A 36 -9.38 2.21 6.82
C MET A 36 -8.36 3.06 7.60
N LEU A 37 -8.69 4.33 7.89
CA LEU A 37 -7.86 5.17 8.76
C LEU A 37 -7.76 4.60 10.17
N GLY A 38 -8.91 4.25 10.77
CA GLY A 38 -8.96 3.67 12.11
C GLY A 38 -8.20 2.35 12.21
N ALA A 39 -8.31 1.50 11.19
CA ALA A 39 -7.58 0.24 11.12
C ALA A 39 -6.05 0.45 11.08
N LEU A 40 -5.56 1.41 10.29
CA LEU A 40 -4.13 1.73 10.28
C LEU A 40 -3.67 2.25 11.65
N ASP A 41 -4.44 3.12 12.32
CA ASP A 41 -4.09 3.64 13.64
C ASP A 41 -4.06 2.56 14.72
N GLU A 42 -4.97 1.58 14.65
CA GLU A 42 -4.99 0.42 15.53
C GLU A 42 -3.77 -0.48 15.29
N LEU A 43 -3.49 -0.82 14.02
CA LEU A 43 -2.38 -1.69 13.65
C LEU A 43 -1.01 -1.06 13.88
N GLU A 44 -0.90 0.26 13.84
CA GLU A 44 0.34 0.97 14.19
C GLU A 44 0.76 0.70 15.64
N ARG A 45 -0.22 0.73 16.55
CA ARG A 45 0.00 0.55 18.00
C ARG A 45 0.16 -0.91 18.42
N ASP A 46 -0.19 -1.85 17.55
CA ASP A 46 -0.11 -3.28 17.87
C ASP A 46 1.33 -3.80 17.68
N PRO A 47 2.10 -4.07 18.76
CA PRO A 47 3.48 -4.55 18.64
C PRO A 47 3.60 -5.96 18.05
N ALA A 48 2.52 -6.74 18.04
CA ALA A 48 2.52 -8.07 17.43
C ALA A 48 2.47 -8.01 15.90
N VAL A 49 2.02 -6.88 15.31
CA VAL A 49 1.95 -6.70 13.85
C VAL A 49 3.28 -6.16 13.32
N ARG A 50 3.86 -6.83 12.35
CA ARG A 50 5.12 -6.47 11.67
C ARG A 50 4.95 -6.09 10.21
N VAL A 51 3.90 -6.61 9.55
CA VAL A 51 3.56 -6.36 8.13
C VAL A 51 2.06 -6.23 8.00
N VAL A 52 1.60 -5.35 7.11
CA VAL A 52 0.17 -5.22 6.79
C VAL A 52 -0.07 -5.61 5.33
N LEU A 53 -1.00 -6.52 5.10
CA LEU A 53 -1.56 -6.84 3.80
C LEU A 53 -2.84 -6.04 3.60
N LEU A 54 -3.03 -5.49 2.40
CA LEU A 54 -4.27 -4.85 1.97
C LEU A 54 -4.84 -5.58 0.76
N THR A 55 -6.09 -6.00 0.83
CA THR A 55 -6.77 -6.73 -0.25
C THR A 55 -8.26 -6.38 -0.32
N GLY A 56 -8.98 -7.00 -1.27
CA GLY A 56 -10.42 -6.86 -1.42
C GLY A 56 -11.14 -8.20 -1.46
N ALA A 57 -12.32 -8.26 -0.86
CA ALA A 57 -13.20 -9.43 -0.92
C ALA A 57 -13.84 -9.59 -2.31
N GLY A 58 -14.30 -10.81 -2.62
CA GLY A 58 -15.10 -11.09 -3.81
C GLY A 58 -14.33 -11.03 -5.13
N GLY A 59 -12.99 -11.22 -5.11
CA GLY A 59 -12.17 -11.35 -6.32
C GLY A 59 -11.92 -10.02 -7.05
N HIS A 60 -12.03 -8.90 -6.35
CA HIS A 60 -11.61 -7.58 -6.83
C HIS A 60 -10.93 -6.82 -5.71
N PHE A 61 -9.85 -6.09 -6.02
CA PHE A 61 -9.21 -5.23 -5.04
C PHE A 61 -10.10 -4.03 -4.73
N SER A 62 -10.32 -3.13 -5.69
CA SER A 62 -11.27 -2.03 -5.55
C SER A 62 -11.62 -1.40 -6.91
N ALA A 63 -12.89 -1.09 -7.11
CA ALA A 63 -13.38 -0.34 -8.27
C ALA A 63 -13.22 1.19 -8.13
N GLY A 64 -12.53 1.67 -7.08
CA GLY A 64 -12.31 3.09 -6.85
C GLY A 64 -13.41 3.79 -6.10
N GLY A 65 -13.68 5.05 -6.41
CA GLY A 65 -14.72 5.83 -5.75
C GLY A 65 -16.13 5.26 -5.96
N ASP A 66 -16.98 5.35 -4.93
CA ASP A 66 -18.38 4.94 -5.05
C ASP A 66 -19.17 5.95 -5.91
N VAL A 67 -19.30 5.64 -7.22
CA VAL A 67 -19.93 6.50 -8.22
C VAL A 67 -21.42 6.74 -7.91
N LYS A 68 -22.11 5.79 -7.25
CA LYS A 68 -23.51 6.00 -6.86
C LYS A 68 -23.65 7.19 -5.91
N SER A 69 -22.67 7.40 -5.04
CA SER A 69 -22.63 8.54 -4.11
C SER A 69 -22.31 9.88 -4.81
N MET A 70 -21.89 9.87 -6.08
CA MET A 70 -21.54 11.07 -6.87
C MET A 70 -22.72 11.62 -7.68
N GLN A 71 -23.85 10.93 -7.72
CA GLN A 71 -25.05 11.41 -8.44
C GLN A 71 -25.64 12.71 -7.86
N LYS A 72 -25.44 12.95 -6.57
CA LYS A 72 -25.84 14.21 -5.93
C LYS A 72 -24.88 15.33 -6.36
N LYS A 73 -25.44 16.49 -6.73
CA LYS A 73 -24.62 17.70 -6.92
C LYS A 73 -23.90 18.06 -5.63
N HIS A 74 -22.62 18.28 -5.74
CA HIS A 74 -21.79 18.75 -4.64
C HIS A 74 -21.30 20.17 -4.92
N THR A 75 -21.15 20.96 -3.89
CA THR A 75 -20.38 22.19 -3.94
C THR A 75 -18.87 21.84 -4.01
N ALA A 76 -18.05 22.79 -4.42
CA ALA A 76 -16.60 22.59 -4.43
C ALA A 76 -16.05 22.26 -3.04
N ALA A 77 -16.60 22.84 -1.98
CA ALA A 77 -16.21 22.57 -0.59
C ALA A 77 -16.54 21.13 -0.16
N GLU A 78 -17.74 20.64 -0.48
CA GLU A 78 -18.11 19.24 -0.20
C GLU A 78 -17.26 18.25 -1.01
N GLY A 79 -17.00 18.55 -2.28
CA GLY A 79 -16.12 17.76 -3.13
C GLY A 79 -14.70 17.66 -2.53
N ARG A 80 -14.15 18.80 -2.09
CA ARG A 80 -12.84 18.87 -1.44
C ARG A 80 -12.80 18.03 -0.14
N ALA A 81 -13.77 18.17 0.74
CA ALA A 81 -13.83 17.42 1.99
C ALA A 81 -13.85 15.89 1.77
N ARG A 82 -14.56 15.44 0.73
CA ARG A 82 -14.58 14.01 0.35
C ARG A 82 -13.20 13.49 -0.09
N VAL A 83 -12.48 14.28 -0.87
CA VAL A 83 -11.14 13.92 -1.34
C VAL A 83 -10.12 14.00 -0.20
N GLU A 84 -10.22 15.00 0.68
CA GLU A 84 -9.32 15.15 1.83
C GLU A 84 -9.33 13.95 2.78
N LEU A 85 -10.46 13.28 2.97
CA LEU A 85 -10.53 12.06 3.76
C LEU A 85 -9.73 10.91 3.11
N LEU A 86 -9.86 10.73 1.79
CA LEU A 86 -9.05 9.76 1.06
C LEU A 86 -7.56 10.12 1.11
N ASN A 87 -7.23 11.40 0.92
CA ASN A 87 -5.84 11.87 0.96
C ASN A 87 -5.20 11.61 2.33
N ARG A 88 -5.94 11.83 3.44
CA ARG A 88 -5.45 11.49 4.79
C ARG A 88 -5.15 10.00 4.92
N PHE A 89 -6.02 9.15 4.38
CA PHE A 89 -5.78 7.70 4.40
C PHE A 89 -4.53 7.32 3.59
N VAL A 90 -4.42 7.79 2.33
CA VAL A 90 -3.28 7.46 1.48
C VAL A 90 -1.97 7.99 2.06
N LEU A 91 -1.97 9.21 2.60
CA LEU A 91 -0.80 9.77 3.27
C LEU A 91 -0.41 8.96 4.51
N ARG A 92 -1.40 8.49 5.28
CA ARG A 92 -1.19 7.61 6.43
C ARG A 92 -0.63 6.25 6.03
N LEU A 93 -1.15 5.66 4.94
CA LEU A 93 -0.69 4.38 4.39
C LEU A 93 0.76 4.48 3.89
N PHE A 94 1.05 5.52 3.10
CA PHE A 94 2.39 5.76 2.54
C PHE A 94 3.44 5.94 3.63
N ASN A 95 3.11 6.69 4.71
CA ASN A 95 4.01 6.94 5.85
C ASN A 95 3.82 5.93 6.99
N PHE A 96 3.10 4.84 6.77
CA PHE A 96 2.89 3.82 7.80
C PHE A 96 4.24 3.20 8.20
N SER A 97 4.52 3.06 9.51
CA SER A 97 5.85 2.65 9.98
C SER A 97 6.20 1.21 9.61
N LYS A 98 5.18 0.35 9.46
CA LYS A 98 5.36 -1.05 9.13
C LYS A 98 5.26 -1.26 7.63
N PRO A 99 5.97 -2.24 7.03
CA PRO A 99 5.83 -2.59 5.63
C PRO A 99 4.39 -2.95 5.26
N THR A 100 3.96 -2.50 4.08
CA THR A 100 2.62 -2.72 3.54
C THR A 100 2.69 -3.40 2.18
N ILE A 101 1.81 -4.37 1.93
CA ILE A 101 1.73 -5.08 0.65
C ILE A 101 0.29 -5.06 0.16
N ALA A 102 0.06 -4.53 -1.04
CA ALA A 102 -1.21 -4.70 -1.74
C ALA A 102 -1.24 -6.10 -2.41
N MET A 103 -2.24 -6.90 -2.06
CA MET A 103 -2.55 -8.18 -2.67
C MET A 103 -3.72 -7.96 -3.61
N VAL A 104 -3.42 -7.81 -4.91
CA VAL A 104 -4.36 -7.33 -5.92
C VAL A 104 -4.91 -8.46 -6.77
N ASP A 105 -6.22 -8.69 -6.66
CA ASP A 105 -6.95 -9.56 -7.57
C ASP A 105 -8.01 -8.75 -8.34
N GLY A 106 -8.30 -9.12 -9.59
CA GLY A 106 -9.28 -8.45 -10.42
C GLY A 106 -9.03 -6.93 -10.55
N PHE A 107 -10.06 -6.11 -10.38
CA PHE A 107 -9.95 -4.67 -10.60
C PHE A 107 -9.29 -3.92 -9.43
N ALA A 108 -8.29 -3.10 -9.75
CA ALA A 108 -7.72 -2.02 -8.97
C ALA A 108 -7.74 -0.75 -9.84
N VAL A 109 -8.81 0.02 -9.80
CA VAL A 109 -9.01 1.15 -10.74
C VAL A 109 -9.37 2.45 -10.01
N GLY A 110 -9.00 3.59 -10.60
CA GLY A 110 -9.19 4.91 -10.02
C GLY A 110 -8.56 5.01 -8.63
N ALA A 111 -9.28 5.52 -7.63
CA ALA A 111 -8.80 5.61 -6.25
C ALA A 111 -8.36 4.24 -5.67
N GLY A 112 -8.93 3.12 -6.17
CA GLY A 112 -8.49 1.77 -5.79
C GLY A 112 -7.08 1.45 -6.31
N CYS A 113 -6.76 1.86 -7.54
CA CYS A 113 -5.40 1.78 -8.06
C CYS A 113 -4.45 2.60 -7.18
N ASN A 114 -4.79 3.83 -6.89
CA ASN A 114 -3.95 4.74 -6.10
C ASN A 114 -3.71 4.27 -4.66
N ILE A 115 -4.67 3.57 -4.05
CA ILE A 115 -4.47 2.90 -2.76
C ILE A 115 -3.43 1.77 -2.89
N ALA A 116 -3.50 0.95 -3.95
CA ALA A 116 -2.51 -0.08 -4.17
C ALA A 116 -1.11 0.53 -4.38
N LEU A 117 -1.00 1.62 -5.16
CA LEU A 117 0.26 2.36 -5.37
C LEU A 117 0.80 3.01 -4.09
N GLY A 118 -0.05 3.28 -3.11
CA GLY A 118 0.34 3.81 -1.80
C GLY A 118 0.94 2.77 -0.85
N CYS A 119 0.85 1.47 -1.17
CA CYS A 119 1.55 0.41 -0.45
C CYS A 119 3.02 0.33 -0.89
N ASP A 120 3.88 -0.28 -0.05
CA ASP A 120 5.31 -0.43 -0.36
C ASP A 120 5.57 -1.44 -1.48
N MET A 121 4.71 -2.45 -1.60
CA MET A 121 4.81 -3.50 -2.62
C MET A 121 3.43 -3.90 -3.12
N ILE A 122 3.39 -4.39 -4.37
CA ILE A 122 2.17 -4.90 -5.00
C ILE A 122 2.44 -6.30 -5.54
N VAL A 123 1.68 -7.28 -5.06
CA VAL A 123 1.60 -8.61 -5.64
C VAL A 123 0.24 -8.74 -6.33
N ALA A 124 0.23 -9.02 -7.61
CA ALA A 124 -0.98 -9.09 -8.41
C ALA A 124 -1.26 -10.51 -8.91
N SER A 125 -2.53 -10.87 -9.04
CA SER A 125 -2.92 -12.04 -9.79
C SER A 125 -2.74 -11.81 -11.31
N ASP A 126 -2.64 -12.88 -12.09
CA ASP A 126 -2.57 -12.85 -13.55
C ASP A 126 -3.82 -12.26 -14.23
N ARG A 127 -4.95 -12.21 -13.53
CA ARG A 127 -6.18 -11.57 -14.00
C ARG A 127 -6.37 -10.14 -13.49
N ALA A 128 -5.42 -9.60 -12.70
CA ALA A 128 -5.53 -8.25 -12.18
C ALA A 128 -5.56 -7.20 -13.30
N LYS A 129 -6.30 -6.12 -13.05
CA LYS A 129 -6.49 -5.00 -13.99
C LYS A 129 -6.26 -3.69 -13.25
N PHE A 130 -5.44 -2.82 -13.82
CA PHE A 130 -5.08 -1.53 -13.25
C PHE A 130 -5.49 -0.40 -14.18
N GLY A 131 -5.91 0.75 -13.65
CA GLY A 131 -6.24 1.90 -14.51
C GLY A 131 -6.59 3.16 -13.76
N GLU A 132 -6.17 4.29 -14.31
CA GLU A 132 -6.48 5.65 -13.87
C GLU A 132 -7.74 6.18 -14.58
N VAL A 133 -8.87 5.56 -14.27
CA VAL A 133 -10.13 5.73 -15.03
C VAL A 133 -10.91 7.02 -14.75
N PHE A 134 -10.34 7.98 -14.05
CA PHE A 134 -10.99 9.21 -13.60
C PHE A 134 -11.57 10.03 -14.77
N LEU A 135 -10.84 10.17 -15.87
CA LEU A 135 -11.25 10.96 -17.03
C LEU A 135 -12.51 10.41 -17.71
N LYS A 136 -12.82 9.11 -17.56
CA LYS A 136 -14.06 8.51 -18.09
C LYS A 136 -15.33 9.14 -17.51
N ILE A 137 -15.23 9.77 -16.34
CA ILE A 137 -16.35 10.44 -15.67
C ILE A 137 -16.05 11.93 -15.41
N GLY A 138 -15.09 12.53 -16.15
CA GLY A 138 -14.77 13.94 -16.07
C GLY A 138 -14.06 14.38 -14.80
N LEU A 139 -13.37 13.46 -14.11
CA LEU A 139 -12.59 13.74 -12.91
C LEU A 139 -11.08 13.69 -13.20
N VAL A 140 -10.29 14.28 -12.31
CA VAL A 140 -8.83 14.15 -12.28
C VAL A 140 -8.42 13.09 -11.27
N PRO A 141 -7.22 12.47 -11.41
CA PRO A 141 -6.70 11.54 -10.40
C PRO A 141 -6.64 12.19 -9.01
N ASP A 142 -7.10 11.44 -8.00
CA ASP A 142 -7.03 11.78 -6.57
C ASP A 142 -6.24 10.71 -5.79
N GLY A 143 -6.25 10.74 -4.47
CA GLY A 143 -5.60 9.72 -3.65
C GLY A 143 -4.10 9.52 -3.96
N GLY A 144 -3.40 10.57 -4.39
CA GLY A 144 -1.96 10.53 -4.65
C GLY A 144 -1.56 9.99 -6.03
N GLY A 145 -2.51 9.63 -6.92
CA GLY A 145 -2.21 9.02 -8.22
C GLY A 145 -1.25 9.84 -9.07
N THR A 146 -1.42 11.16 -9.12
CA THR A 146 -0.52 12.04 -9.87
C THR A 146 0.93 12.05 -9.36
N TRP A 147 1.13 11.78 -8.08
CA TRP A 147 2.45 11.76 -7.46
C TRP A 147 3.07 10.35 -7.49
N LEU A 148 2.30 9.33 -7.15
CA LEU A 148 2.75 7.94 -7.03
C LEU A 148 3.02 7.32 -8.40
N LEU A 149 2.06 7.43 -9.34
CA LEU A 149 2.14 6.75 -10.63
C LEU A 149 3.39 7.13 -11.42
N GLN A 150 3.66 8.43 -11.58
CA GLN A 150 4.82 8.87 -12.36
C GLN A 150 6.18 8.48 -11.78
N ARG A 151 6.23 8.23 -10.46
CA ARG A 151 7.44 7.75 -9.79
C ARG A 151 7.71 6.27 -10.04
N LEU A 152 6.67 5.51 -10.30
CA LEU A 152 6.78 4.09 -10.61
C LEU A 152 7.04 3.84 -12.09
N VAL A 153 6.27 4.49 -12.98
CA VAL A 153 6.29 4.18 -14.42
C VAL A 153 6.91 5.28 -15.29
N GLY A 154 7.37 6.37 -14.66
CA GLY A 154 7.85 7.56 -15.37
C GLY A 154 6.73 8.45 -15.91
N LEU A 155 7.05 9.75 -16.13
CA LEU A 155 6.07 10.77 -16.47
C LEU A 155 5.32 10.49 -17.77
N VAL A 156 6.02 9.99 -18.80
CA VAL A 156 5.42 9.76 -20.13
C VAL A 156 4.35 8.68 -20.06
N LYS A 157 4.67 7.54 -19.46
CA LYS A 157 3.72 6.44 -19.30
C LYS A 157 2.58 6.79 -18.35
N ALA A 158 2.86 7.53 -17.28
CA ALA A 158 1.83 8.03 -16.38
C ALA A 158 0.81 8.94 -17.11
N LYS A 159 1.28 9.85 -17.97
CA LYS A 159 0.40 10.70 -18.80
C LYS A 159 -0.45 9.88 -19.76
N GLU A 160 0.15 8.89 -20.44
CA GLU A 160 -0.59 7.99 -21.32
C GLU A 160 -1.74 7.31 -20.57
N LEU A 161 -1.45 6.62 -19.45
CA LEU A 161 -2.46 5.90 -18.66
C LEU A 161 -3.58 6.84 -18.15
N VAL A 162 -3.21 8.01 -17.65
CA VAL A 162 -4.19 8.98 -17.12
C VAL A 162 -5.05 9.57 -18.25
N LEU A 163 -4.43 10.05 -19.34
CA LEU A 163 -5.13 10.78 -20.38
C LEU A 163 -6.00 9.89 -21.28
N THR A 164 -5.58 8.64 -21.50
CA THR A 164 -6.39 7.64 -22.23
C THR A 164 -7.43 6.97 -21.32
N ALA A 165 -7.23 7.02 -20.00
CA ALA A 165 -8.02 6.27 -19.02
C ALA A 165 -8.10 4.77 -19.37
N GLU A 166 -7.03 4.24 -19.96
CA GLU A 166 -6.90 2.83 -20.32
C GLU A 166 -6.80 1.95 -19.06
N ILE A 167 -7.33 0.74 -19.19
CA ILE A 167 -7.16 -0.31 -18.18
C ILE A 167 -6.16 -1.33 -18.74
N ILE A 168 -5.03 -1.45 -18.08
CA ILE A 168 -3.98 -2.39 -18.43
C ILE A 168 -4.13 -3.70 -17.66
N ASP A 169 -3.58 -4.78 -18.20
CA ASP A 169 -3.54 -6.07 -17.53
C ASP A 169 -2.31 -6.21 -16.60
N ALA A 170 -2.26 -7.34 -15.89
CA ALA A 170 -1.20 -7.63 -14.94
C ALA A 170 0.18 -7.76 -15.63
N ALA A 171 0.23 -8.30 -16.84
CA ALA A 171 1.48 -8.47 -17.60
C ALA A 171 2.07 -7.11 -17.98
N GLU A 172 1.25 -6.20 -18.49
CA GLU A 172 1.67 -4.83 -18.80
C GLU A 172 2.04 -4.07 -17.52
N ALA A 173 1.27 -4.22 -16.44
CA ALA A 173 1.59 -3.59 -15.14
C ALA A 173 2.97 -4.04 -14.62
N LEU A 174 3.32 -5.32 -14.76
CA LEU A 174 4.64 -5.83 -14.42
C LEU A 174 5.72 -5.27 -15.36
N ARG A 175 5.46 -5.26 -16.66
CA ARG A 175 6.42 -4.78 -17.67
C ARG A 175 6.82 -3.33 -17.47
N ILE A 176 5.87 -2.48 -17.06
CA ILE A 176 6.13 -1.04 -16.83
C ILE A 176 6.62 -0.72 -15.42
N GLY A 177 6.76 -1.72 -14.54
CA GLY A 177 7.22 -1.53 -13.16
C GLY A 177 6.14 -1.00 -12.20
N LEU A 178 4.85 -1.10 -12.57
CA LEU A 178 3.74 -0.69 -11.70
C LEU A 178 3.54 -1.68 -10.53
N VAL A 179 3.82 -2.96 -10.74
CA VAL A 179 3.70 -4.02 -9.74
C VAL A 179 5.00 -4.79 -9.59
N ASN A 180 5.25 -5.34 -8.39
CA ASN A 180 6.48 -6.07 -8.09
C ASN A 180 6.45 -7.51 -8.61
N ARG A 181 5.27 -8.14 -8.61
CA ARG A 181 5.10 -9.55 -8.99
C ARG A 181 3.72 -9.79 -9.57
N VAL A 182 3.67 -10.71 -10.54
CA VAL A 182 2.43 -11.31 -11.03
C VAL A 182 2.54 -12.82 -10.82
N VAL A 183 1.49 -13.41 -10.27
CA VAL A 183 1.38 -14.85 -9.98
C VAL A 183 0.02 -15.39 -10.45
N PRO A 184 -0.11 -16.70 -10.71
CA PRO A 184 -1.41 -17.29 -10.96
C PRO A 184 -2.42 -16.94 -9.86
N THR A 185 -3.67 -16.69 -10.22
CA THR A 185 -4.73 -16.31 -9.26
C THR A 185 -4.82 -17.27 -8.08
N ALA A 186 -4.68 -18.58 -8.33
CA ALA A 186 -4.73 -19.61 -7.28
C ALA A 186 -3.55 -19.52 -6.28
N GLU A 187 -2.45 -18.86 -6.65
CA GLU A 187 -1.24 -18.74 -5.84
C GLU A 187 -1.13 -17.37 -5.17
N LEU A 188 -2.02 -16.42 -5.47
CA LEU A 188 -1.90 -15.03 -5.04
C LEU A 188 -1.77 -14.91 -3.51
N GLU A 189 -2.65 -15.56 -2.77
CA GLU A 189 -2.63 -15.49 -1.30
C GLU A 189 -1.35 -16.12 -0.73
N SER A 190 -1.02 -17.34 -1.15
CA SER A 190 0.15 -18.06 -0.65
C SER A 190 1.47 -17.33 -0.97
N ALA A 191 1.63 -16.81 -2.18
CA ALA A 191 2.80 -16.06 -2.60
C ALA A 191 2.93 -14.73 -1.85
N THR A 192 1.81 -14.03 -1.62
CA THR A 192 1.82 -12.76 -0.87
C THR A 192 2.13 -12.99 0.60
N ARG A 193 1.53 -14.01 1.23
CA ARG A 193 1.81 -14.38 2.62
C ARG A 193 3.26 -14.84 2.82
N ALA A 194 3.82 -15.59 1.88
CA ALA A 194 5.22 -15.99 1.92
C ALA A 194 6.17 -14.77 1.86
N LEU A 195 5.85 -13.76 1.03
CA LEU A 195 6.59 -12.51 0.99
C LEU A 195 6.46 -11.76 2.33
N ALA A 196 5.25 -11.63 2.86
CA ALA A 196 4.98 -10.97 4.13
C ALA A 196 5.70 -11.65 5.30
N ALA A 197 5.67 -12.98 5.38
CA ALA A 197 6.36 -13.75 6.42
C ALA A 197 7.88 -13.54 6.38
N ARG A 198 8.47 -13.47 5.17
CA ARG A 198 9.88 -13.17 5.01
C ARG A 198 10.24 -11.77 5.52
N ILE A 199 9.37 -10.78 5.30
CA ILE A 199 9.56 -9.41 5.80
C ILE A 199 9.34 -9.37 7.32
N ALA A 200 8.29 -10.03 7.82
CA ALA A 200 7.97 -10.09 9.25
C ALA A 200 9.06 -10.77 10.08
N ALA A 201 9.83 -11.69 9.49
CA ALA A 201 10.99 -12.31 10.12
C ALA A 201 12.22 -11.37 10.19
N GLY A 202 12.20 -10.24 9.48
CA GLY A 202 13.27 -9.25 9.48
C GLY A 202 13.27 -8.34 10.73
N PRO A 203 14.30 -7.47 10.89
CA PRO A 203 14.43 -6.53 12.00
C PRO A 203 13.44 -5.37 11.86
N PRO A 204 12.42 -5.25 12.72
CA PRO A 204 11.34 -4.27 12.54
C PRO A 204 11.82 -2.81 12.57
N LEU A 205 12.72 -2.47 13.49
CA LEU A 205 13.27 -1.11 13.58
C LEU A 205 13.99 -0.70 12.29
N ALA A 206 14.89 -1.56 11.80
CA ALA A 206 15.63 -1.27 10.58
C ALA A 206 14.71 -1.19 9.35
N ALA A 207 13.68 -2.06 9.27
CA ALA A 207 12.69 -2.00 8.20
C ALA A 207 11.89 -0.68 8.20
N THR A 208 11.44 -0.23 9.38
CA THR A 208 10.76 1.07 9.57
C THR A 208 11.65 2.24 9.13
N LEU A 209 12.91 2.28 9.59
CA LEU A 209 13.84 3.33 9.25
C LEU A 209 14.17 3.34 7.76
N ALA A 210 14.45 2.18 7.17
CA ALA A 210 14.75 2.06 5.74
C ALA A 210 13.57 2.54 4.86
N LYS A 211 12.33 2.12 5.18
CA LYS A 211 11.12 2.60 4.49
C LYS A 211 10.99 4.12 4.58
N SER A 212 11.13 4.67 5.78
CA SER A 212 11.02 6.12 6.00
C SER A 212 12.07 6.91 5.21
N LEU A 213 13.32 6.43 5.20
CA LEU A 213 14.42 7.04 4.45
C LEU A 213 14.17 6.99 2.94
N LEU A 214 13.73 5.85 2.40
CA LEU A 214 13.39 5.70 0.98
C LEU A 214 12.25 6.64 0.56
N ASN A 215 11.18 6.73 1.37
CA ASN A 215 10.07 7.64 1.09
C ASN A 215 10.51 9.11 1.09
N ARG A 216 11.37 9.49 2.04
CA ARG A 216 11.90 10.86 2.15
C ARG A 216 12.89 11.19 1.04
N ALA A 217 13.75 10.26 0.65
CA ALA A 217 14.77 10.47 -0.39
C ALA A 217 14.18 10.91 -1.74
N ALA A 218 12.92 10.55 -2.02
CA ALA A 218 12.22 10.99 -3.22
C ALA A 218 11.99 12.52 -3.33
N THR A 219 12.21 13.29 -2.24
CA THR A 219 11.86 14.72 -2.17
C THR A 219 12.99 15.62 -1.64
N VAL A 220 14.14 15.06 -1.35
CA VAL A 220 15.31 15.79 -0.83
C VAL A 220 16.51 15.62 -1.75
N ASP A 221 17.56 16.46 -1.58
CA ASP A 221 18.83 16.28 -2.25
C ASP A 221 19.69 15.14 -1.64
N LEU A 222 20.78 14.78 -2.30
CA LEU A 222 21.66 13.70 -1.85
C LEU A 222 22.29 13.99 -0.47
N ALA A 223 22.66 15.25 -0.18
CA ALA A 223 23.28 15.58 1.10
C ALA A 223 22.31 15.37 2.26
N ALA A 224 21.06 15.80 2.11
CA ALA A 224 20.01 15.58 3.11
C ALA A 224 19.60 14.10 3.22
N ALA A 225 19.67 13.34 2.12
CA ALA A 225 19.46 11.87 2.15
C ALA A 225 20.57 11.18 2.95
N LEU A 226 21.84 11.49 2.70
CA LEU A 226 23.00 10.91 3.41
C LEU A 226 22.97 11.24 4.91
N GLU A 227 22.58 12.46 5.29
CA GLU A 227 22.40 12.83 6.70
C GLU A 227 21.29 11.99 7.35
N GLY A 228 20.18 11.79 6.64
CA GLY A 228 19.10 10.92 7.09
C GLY A 228 19.56 9.47 7.30
N GLU A 229 20.35 8.94 6.35
CA GLU A 229 20.94 7.60 6.43
C GLU A 229 21.89 7.47 7.64
N ALA A 230 22.75 8.46 7.87
CA ALA A 230 23.66 8.48 9.02
C ALA A 230 22.88 8.44 10.34
N PHE A 231 21.80 9.22 10.45
CA PHE A 231 20.90 9.20 11.61
C PHE A 231 20.20 7.85 11.77
N GLY A 232 19.62 7.31 10.68
CA GLY A 232 18.95 6.01 10.69
C GLY A 232 19.89 4.87 11.06
N GLN A 233 21.09 4.84 10.48
CA GLN A 233 22.10 3.82 10.75
C GLN A 233 22.61 3.89 12.19
N SER A 234 22.82 5.10 12.75
CA SER A 234 23.24 5.25 14.14
C SER A 234 22.22 4.70 15.13
N ASN A 235 20.92 4.83 14.84
CA ASN A 235 19.88 4.22 15.65
C ASN A 235 19.81 2.70 15.48
N ALA A 236 19.94 2.21 14.25
CA ALA A 236 19.89 0.78 13.98
C ALA A 236 21.06 0.02 14.62
N ILE A 237 22.29 0.56 14.54
CA ILE A 237 23.51 -0.08 15.06
C ILE A 237 23.52 -0.24 16.58
N THR A 238 22.76 0.58 17.31
CA THR A 238 22.65 0.48 18.78
C THR A 238 21.55 -0.47 19.25
N SER A 239 20.76 -1.04 18.33
CA SER A 239 19.65 -1.92 18.66
C SER A 239 20.11 -3.34 19.08
N GLU A 240 19.29 -4.01 19.89
CA GLU A 240 19.50 -5.43 20.22
C GLU A 240 19.38 -6.30 18.97
N ASP A 241 18.53 -5.93 18.02
CA ASP A 241 18.37 -6.63 16.75
C ASP A 241 19.64 -6.58 15.90
N HIS A 242 20.39 -5.47 15.90
CA HIS A 242 21.70 -5.44 15.24
C HIS A 242 22.69 -6.40 15.91
N ALA A 243 22.78 -6.39 17.23
CA ALA A 243 23.67 -7.30 17.96
C ALA A 243 23.30 -8.77 17.71
N GLU A 244 22.00 -9.09 17.66
CA GLU A 244 21.51 -10.44 17.32
C GLU A 244 21.86 -10.80 15.87
N GLY A 245 21.65 -9.87 14.93
CA GLY A 245 21.98 -10.08 13.52
C GLY A 245 23.46 -10.41 13.30
N VAL A 246 24.37 -9.65 13.91
CA VAL A 246 25.81 -9.90 13.86
C VAL A 246 26.16 -11.27 14.46
N ARG A 247 25.63 -11.59 15.64
CA ARG A 247 25.87 -12.88 16.31
C ARG A 247 25.37 -14.05 15.46
N ALA A 248 24.12 -13.98 14.98
CA ALA A 248 23.53 -15.01 14.15
C ALA A 248 24.31 -15.25 12.85
N PHE A 249 24.81 -14.15 12.22
CA PHE A 249 25.65 -14.25 11.03
C PHE A 249 26.97 -15.00 11.30
N LEU A 250 27.66 -14.66 12.38
CA LEU A 250 28.91 -15.32 12.77
C LEU A 250 28.67 -16.80 13.15
N GLU A 251 27.57 -17.11 13.81
CA GLU A 251 27.17 -18.46 14.21
C GLU A 251 26.53 -19.28 13.08
N LYS A 252 26.32 -18.69 11.91
CA LYS A 252 25.66 -19.30 10.71
C LYS A 252 24.27 -19.87 11.02
N ARG A 253 23.48 -19.18 11.82
CA ARG A 253 22.08 -19.50 12.14
C ARG A 253 21.12 -18.40 11.71
N ALA A 254 19.82 -18.70 11.68
CA ALA A 254 18.81 -17.69 11.50
C ALA A 254 18.74 -16.74 12.72
N PRO A 255 18.65 -15.39 12.48
CA PRO A 255 18.47 -14.42 13.55
C PRO A 255 17.04 -14.46 14.10
N ARG A 256 16.87 -13.92 15.32
CA ARG A 256 15.56 -13.79 15.99
C ARG A 256 15.36 -12.34 16.41
N PHE A 257 14.84 -11.53 15.49
CA PHE A 257 14.63 -10.10 15.69
C PHE A 257 13.39 -9.82 16.54
N GLN A 258 13.49 -8.83 17.43
CA GLN A 258 12.44 -8.49 18.39
C GLN A 258 11.93 -7.04 18.24
N GLY A 259 12.62 -6.18 17.49
CA GLY A 259 12.23 -4.78 17.25
C GLY A 259 12.70 -3.82 18.35
N ARG A 260 13.81 -4.10 18.99
CA ARG A 260 14.37 -3.27 20.09
C ARG A 260 15.89 -3.23 20.07
#